data_744f3ec29f4761effde2b04c0df7ec70
#
_entry.id   744f3ec29f4761effde2b04c0df7ec70
#
_cell.length_a   1.000
_cell.length_b   1.000
_cell.length_c   1.000
_cell.angle_alpha   90.00
_cell.angle_beta   90.00
_cell.angle_gamma   90.00
#
_symmetry.space_group_name_H-M   'P 1'
#
loop_
_entity.id
_entity.type
_entity.pdbx_description
1 polymer ?
#
loop_
_entity_poly.entity_id
_entity_poly.type
_entity_poly.pdbx_seq_one_letter_code
_entity_poly.pdbx_strand_id
1 'polypeptide(L)'
;GSEMCIRDRTDYMDNAEAMVKYVIGYVLEHCPDEMAFFNQFFDKGLLERLNALVNAEFARVSYTDAVELLKEHNDQFQYKVEWGVDLQTEHERYLTEQIFKKPVFVTDYPKEIKSFYMRQNEDGKTVAAADMLVPGVGELIGGSQREERYELLKARMEELGMDCTDYTWYMDLRRFGSAKHAGYGLGFERLIMYLTGIPNIRDVLPFPRTAGGF
;
A
#
# COMPACT_ATOMS: atom_id res chain seq x y z
N GLY A 1 6.68 7.64 6.69
CA GLY A 1 7.32 6.51 5.99
C GLY A 1 8.43 5.89 6.81
N SER A 2 8.81 4.67 6.45
CA SER A 2 9.92 3.94 7.08
C SER A 2 10.82 3.34 6.01
N GLU A 3 12.14 3.46 6.22
CA GLU A 3 13.16 2.79 5.42
C GLU A 3 13.96 1.85 6.32
N MET A 4 14.14 0.60 5.89
CA MET A 4 14.79 -0.46 6.66
C MET A 4 16.01 -0.99 5.87
N CYS A 5 17.21 -0.77 6.38
CA CYS A 5 18.44 -1.31 5.81
C CYS A 5 18.59 -2.81 6.10
N ILE A 6 19.23 -3.54 5.14
CA ILE A 6 19.47 -4.99 5.20
C ILE A 6 18.12 -5.75 5.36
N ARG A 7 17.08 -5.23 4.73
CA ARG A 7 15.74 -5.82 4.74
C ARG A 7 15.18 -5.89 3.33
N ASP A 8 14.38 -6.91 3.07
CA ASP A 8 13.71 -7.08 1.79
C ASP A 8 12.21 -6.76 1.86
N ARG A 9 11.51 -7.06 0.77
CA ARG A 9 10.06 -6.84 0.69
C ARG A 9 9.29 -7.62 1.76
N THR A 10 9.68 -8.85 2.03
CA THR A 10 9.00 -9.70 3.03
C THR A 10 9.15 -9.11 4.43
N ASP A 11 10.35 -8.67 4.78
CA ASP A 11 10.64 -8.06 6.08
C ASP A 11 9.75 -6.81 6.34
N TYR A 12 9.60 -5.95 5.32
CA TYR A 12 8.77 -4.76 5.54
C TYR A 12 7.27 -5.07 5.56
N MET A 13 6.81 -6.08 4.81
CA MET A 13 5.41 -6.51 4.91
C MET A 13 5.08 -7.04 6.32
N ASP A 14 5.96 -7.85 6.90
CA ASP A 14 5.82 -8.36 8.26
C ASP A 14 5.81 -7.22 9.29
N ASN A 15 6.72 -6.26 9.13
CA ASN A 15 6.77 -5.07 9.99
C ASN A 15 5.52 -4.20 9.85
N ALA A 16 5.05 -3.96 8.62
CA ALA A 16 3.86 -3.16 8.35
C ALA A 16 2.59 -3.82 8.92
N GLU A 17 2.45 -5.13 8.78
CA GLU A 17 1.35 -5.90 9.38
C GLU A 17 1.38 -5.79 10.91
N ALA A 18 2.53 -6.02 11.53
CA ALA A 18 2.69 -5.92 12.98
C ALA A 18 2.39 -4.50 13.49
N MET A 19 2.88 -3.47 12.79
CA MET A 19 2.63 -2.07 13.14
C MET A 19 1.15 -1.72 13.08
N VAL A 20 0.43 -2.08 12.01
CA VAL A 20 -1.00 -1.78 11.86
C VAL A 20 -1.82 -2.50 12.94
N LYS A 21 -1.53 -3.77 13.19
CA LYS A 21 -2.17 -4.53 14.28
C LYS A 21 -1.93 -3.90 15.64
N TYR A 22 -0.69 -3.48 15.91
CA TYR A 22 -0.33 -2.82 17.17
C TYR A 22 -1.08 -1.50 17.35
N VAL A 23 -1.09 -0.64 16.33
CA VAL A 23 -1.77 0.67 16.41
C VAL A 23 -3.27 0.51 16.62
N ILE A 24 -3.91 -0.39 15.86
CA ILE A 24 -5.36 -0.64 16.01
C ILE A 24 -5.67 -1.24 17.38
N GLY A 25 -4.90 -2.23 17.83
CA GLY A 25 -5.06 -2.84 19.14
C GLY A 25 -4.91 -1.81 20.26
N TYR A 26 -3.89 -0.94 20.16
CA TYR A 26 -3.66 0.15 21.10
C TYR A 26 -4.86 1.10 21.20
N VAL A 27 -5.41 1.53 20.05
CA VAL A 27 -6.59 2.42 20.02
C VAL A 27 -7.82 1.74 20.60
N LEU A 28 -8.07 0.47 20.29
CA LEU A 28 -9.20 -0.28 20.86
C LEU A 28 -9.10 -0.40 22.40
N GLU A 29 -7.89 -0.52 22.93
CA GLU A 29 -7.64 -0.64 24.39
C GLU A 29 -7.70 0.70 25.12
N HIS A 30 -7.15 1.77 24.51
CA HIS A 30 -6.92 3.04 25.20
C HIS A 30 -7.94 4.14 24.88
N CYS A 31 -8.76 3.96 23.84
CA CYS A 31 -9.78 4.91 23.40
C CYS A 31 -11.17 4.26 23.28
N PRO A 32 -11.63 3.46 24.28
CA PRO A 32 -12.87 2.69 24.14
C PRO A 32 -14.13 3.55 23.97
N ASP A 33 -14.20 4.71 24.61
CA ASP A 33 -15.36 5.60 24.54
C ASP A 33 -15.48 6.25 23.17
N GLU A 34 -14.36 6.72 22.59
CA GLU A 34 -14.31 7.27 21.23
C GLU A 34 -14.64 6.20 20.21
N MET A 35 -14.12 5.00 20.38
CA MET A 35 -14.39 3.89 19.47
C MET A 35 -15.85 3.43 19.54
N ALA A 36 -16.47 3.43 20.73
CA ALA A 36 -17.89 3.17 20.89
C ALA A 36 -18.74 4.25 20.19
N PHE A 37 -18.33 5.53 20.30
CA PHE A 37 -18.98 6.65 19.62
C PHE A 37 -18.93 6.47 18.09
N PHE A 38 -17.77 6.20 17.52
CA PHE A 38 -17.63 6.00 16.07
C PHE A 38 -18.42 4.77 15.59
N ASN A 39 -18.41 3.69 16.35
CA ASN A 39 -19.20 2.49 16.03
C ASN A 39 -20.69 2.74 16.07
N GLN A 40 -21.17 3.60 16.97
CA GLN A 40 -22.60 3.92 17.09
C GLN A 40 -23.09 4.86 15.99
N PHE A 41 -22.30 5.91 15.67
CA PHE A 41 -22.78 7.03 14.87
C PHE A 41 -22.26 7.05 13.44
N PHE A 42 -21.16 6.39 13.13
CA PHE A 42 -20.55 6.41 11.80
C PHE A 42 -20.54 5.05 11.10
N ASP A 43 -20.12 3.99 11.77
CA ASP A 43 -20.05 2.64 11.19
C ASP A 43 -20.37 1.57 12.23
N LYS A 44 -21.57 1.04 12.21
CA LYS A 44 -22.05 0.02 13.17
C LYS A 44 -21.27 -1.29 13.16
N GLY A 45 -20.48 -1.56 12.12
CA GLY A 45 -19.57 -2.72 12.01
C GLY A 45 -18.13 -2.43 12.37
N LEU A 46 -17.80 -1.21 12.82
CA LEU A 46 -16.44 -0.74 13.02
C LEU A 46 -15.65 -1.61 13.99
N LEU A 47 -16.16 -1.83 15.18
CA LEU A 47 -15.46 -2.60 16.22
C LEU A 47 -15.24 -4.06 15.81
N GLU A 48 -16.22 -4.68 15.14
CA GLU A 48 -16.09 -6.04 14.62
C GLU A 48 -14.98 -6.12 13.57
N ARG A 49 -14.97 -5.18 12.61
CA ARG A 49 -13.95 -5.11 11.54
C ARG A 49 -12.55 -4.87 12.10
N LEU A 50 -12.38 -3.97 13.07
CA LEU A 50 -11.08 -3.69 13.68
C LEU A 50 -10.56 -4.87 14.49
N ASN A 51 -11.41 -5.51 15.29
CA ASN A 51 -11.05 -6.72 16.02
C ASN A 51 -10.71 -7.88 15.07
N ALA A 52 -11.47 -8.05 13.99
CA ALA A 52 -11.17 -9.06 12.97
C ALA A 52 -9.80 -8.83 12.34
N LEU A 53 -9.43 -7.57 12.02
CA LEU A 53 -8.12 -7.24 11.46
C LEU A 53 -6.97 -7.58 12.41
N VAL A 54 -7.07 -7.18 13.68
CA VAL A 54 -6.01 -7.43 14.69
C VAL A 54 -5.71 -8.93 14.83
N ASN A 55 -6.72 -9.77 14.68
CA ASN A 55 -6.61 -11.21 14.83
C ASN A 55 -6.38 -11.98 13.51
N ALA A 56 -6.51 -11.31 12.36
CA ALA A 56 -6.33 -11.94 11.06
C ALA A 56 -4.85 -12.17 10.73
N GLU A 57 -4.54 -13.20 9.97
CA GLU A 57 -3.34 -13.30 9.16
C GLU A 57 -3.63 -12.64 7.81
N PHE A 58 -2.80 -11.65 7.41
CA PHE A 58 -3.02 -10.93 6.17
C PHE A 58 -2.70 -11.80 4.96
N ALA A 59 -3.57 -11.77 3.96
CA ALA A 59 -3.31 -12.49 2.72
C ALA A 59 -2.17 -11.83 1.94
N ARG A 60 -1.51 -12.62 1.10
CA ARG A 60 -0.48 -12.17 0.16
C ARG A 60 -0.79 -12.75 -1.21
N VAL A 61 -0.88 -11.91 -2.21
CA VAL A 61 -1.20 -12.29 -3.58
C VAL A 61 -0.35 -11.48 -4.54
N SER A 62 0.11 -12.08 -5.64
CA SER A 62 0.78 -11.32 -6.69
C SER A 62 -0.24 -10.44 -7.44
N TYR A 63 0.23 -9.31 -8.01
CA TYR A 63 -0.61 -8.49 -8.87
C TYR A 63 -1.18 -9.30 -10.04
N THR A 64 -0.40 -10.20 -10.61
CA THR A 64 -0.84 -11.06 -11.72
C THR A 64 -2.02 -11.95 -11.30
N ASP A 65 -1.90 -12.63 -10.15
CA ASP A 65 -3.00 -13.47 -9.65
C ASP A 65 -4.20 -12.63 -9.22
N ALA A 66 -3.97 -11.47 -8.61
CA ALA A 66 -5.04 -10.55 -8.24
C ALA A 66 -5.83 -10.07 -9.46
N VAL A 67 -5.15 -9.74 -10.56
CA VAL A 67 -5.79 -9.37 -11.83
C VAL A 67 -6.62 -10.52 -12.40
N GLU A 68 -6.10 -11.75 -12.38
CA GLU A 68 -6.87 -12.91 -12.87
C GLU A 68 -8.14 -13.15 -12.02
N LEU A 69 -8.04 -13.05 -10.69
CA LEU A 69 -9.21 -13.14 -9.81
C LEU A 69 -10.24 -12.02 -10.09
N LEU A 70 -9.78 -10.80 -10.32
CA LEU A 70 -10.65 -9.66 -10.61
C LEU A 70 -11.30 -9.75 -11.99
N LYS A 71 -10.60 -10.29 -13.00
CA LYS A 71 -11.15 -10.45 -14.36
C LYS A 71 -12.40 -11.31 -14.42
N GLU A 72 -12.53 -12.30 -13.53
CA GLU A 72 -13.74 -13.13 -13.43
C GLU A 72 -15.00 -12.30 -13.08
N HIS A 73 -14.79 -11.12 -12.52
CA HIS A 73 -15.85 -10.20 -12.06
C HIS A 73 -15.84 -8.84 -12.78
N ASN A 74 -15.20 -8.77 -13.93
CA ASN A 74 -14.95 -7.52 -14.65
C ASN A 74 -16.24 -6.80 -15.07
N ASP A 75 -17.36 -7.53 -15.22
CA ASP A 75 -18.68 -6.98 -15.50
C ASP A 75 -19.24 -6.08 -14.38
N GLN A 76 -18.77 -6.25 -13.14
CA GLN A 76 -19.21 -5.51 -11.95
C GLN A 76 -18.44 -4.18 -11.76
N PHE A 77 -17.31 -3.98 -12.46
CA PHE A 77 -16.46 -2.82 -12.29
C PHE A 77 -16.78 -1.69 -13.27
N GLN A 78 -16.70 -0.45 -12.78
CA GLN A 78 -16.73 0.73 -13.62
C GLN A 78 -15.51 0.80 -14.53
N TYR A 79 -14.33 0.52 -13.97
CA TYR A 79 -13.06 0.46 -14.69
C TYR A 79 -12.67 -1.01 -14.89
N LYS A 80 -12.51 -1.42 -16.15
CA LYS A 80 -12.12 -2.80 -16.46
C LYS A 80 -10.69 -3.04 -16.02
N VAL A 81 -10.45 -4.18 -15.38
CA VAL A 81 -9.12 -4.60 -14.96
C VAL A 81 -8.47 -5.44 -16.05
N GLU A 82 -7.24 -5.10 -16.37
CA GLU A 82 -6.34 -5.83 -17.27
C GLU A 82 -4.92 -5.80 -16.70
N TRP A 83 -4.09 -6.75 -17.11
CA TRP A 83 -2.71 -6.75 -16.67
C TRP A 83 -1.96 -5.52 -17.21
N GLY A 84 -1.23 -4.83 -16.31
CA GLY A 84 -0.51 -3.60 -16.63
C GLY A 84 -1.29 -2.32 -16.32
N VAL A 85 -2.55 -2.41 -15.89
CA VAL A 85 -3.38 -1.26 -15.50
C VAL A 85 -3.32 -1.10 -13.98
N ASP A 86 -3.27 0.17 -13.52
CA ASP A 86 -3.29 0.46 -12.09
C ASP A 86 -4.63 0.08 -11.45
N LEU A 87 -4.59 -0.60 -10.31
CA LEU A 87 -5.80 -1.00 -9.61
C LEU A 87 -6.50 0.23 -9.03
N GLN A 88 -7.81 0.33 -9.30
CA GLN A 88 -8.64 1.38 -8.73
C GLN A 88 -9.18 0.94 -7.36
N THR A 89 -9.63 1.88 -6.55
CA THR A 89 -10.17 1.61 -5.22
C THR A 89 -11.29 0.56 -5.22
N GLU A 90 -12.11 0.50 -6.28
CA GLU A 90 -13.14 -0.54 -6.42
C GLU A 90 -12.55 -1.95 -6.52
N HIS A 91 -11.41 -2.12 -7.23
CA HIS A 91 -10.69 -3.39 -7.35
C HIS A 91 -10.06 -3.80 -6.02
N GLU A 92 -9.38 -2.86 -5.35
CA GLU A 92 -8.74 -3.07 -4.04
C GLU A 92 -9.74 -3.49 -2.96
N ARG A 93 -10.89 -2.81 -2.93
CA ARG A 93 -11.98 -3.16 -2.02
C ARG A 93 -12.60 -4.50 -2.36
N TYR A 94 -12.78 -4.83 -3.63
CA TYR A 94 -13.31 -6.12 -4.05
C TYR A 94 -12.39 -7.27 -3.61
N LEU A 95 -11.07 -7.11 -3.75
CA LEU A 95 -10.10 -8.09 -3.25
C LEU A 95 -10.26 -8.31 -1.74
N THR A 96 -10.32 -7.23 -0.96
CA THR A 96 -10.35 -7.31 0.51
C THR A 96 -11.73 -7.69 1.08
N GLU A 97 -12.82 -7.29 0.43
CA GLU A 97 -14.18 -7.44 0.96
C GLU A 97 -14.91 -8.66 0.41
N GLN A 98 -14.66 -9.05 -0.85
CA GLN A 98 -15.39 -10.13 -1.51
C GLN A 98 -14.54 -11.40 -1.65
N ILE A 99 -13.28 -11.29 -2.12
CA ILE A 99 -12.43 -12.43 -2.41
C ILE A 99 -11.77 -12.97 -1.14
N PHE A 100 -10.92 -12.17 -0.49
CA PHE A 100 -10.14 -12.61 0.66
C PHE A 100 -10.85 -12.41 2.00
N LYS A 101 -11.77 -11.48 2.10
CA LYS A 101 -12.53 -11.08 3.31
C LYS A 101 -11.63 -10.75 4.50
N LYS A 102 -10.46 -10.17 4.21
CA LYS A 102 -9.42 -9.76 5.16
C LYS A 102 -8.43 -8.82 4.50
N PRO A 103 -7.52 -8.17 5.26
CA PRO A 103 -6.44 -7.38 4.65
C PRO A 103 -5.56 -8.23 3.73
N VAL A 104 -5.06 -7.60 2.65
CA VAL A 104 -4.30 -8.27 1.59
C VAL A 104 -3.09 -7.43 1.22
N PHE A 105 -1.92 -8.06 1.13
CA PHE A 105 -0.79 -7.50 0.40
C PHE A 105 -0.86 -7.92 -1.07
N VAL A 106 -0.90 -6.96 -1.96
CA VAL A 106 -0.70 -7.19 -3.40
C VAL A 106 0.75 -6.91 -3.74
N THR A 107 1.43 -7.86 -4.38
CA THR A 107 2.88 -7.80 -4.63
C THR A 107 3.21 -7.90 -6.11
N ASP A 108 4.45 -7.60 -6.47
CA ASP A 108 4.99 -7.84 -7.82
C ASP A 108 4.18 -7.13 -8.92
N TYR A 109 4.01 -5.83 -8.75
CA TYR A 109 3.33 -4.98 -9.73
C TYR A 109 4.14 -4.81 -11.02
N PRO A 110 3.49 -4.58 -12.16
CA PRO A 110 4.17 -4.18 -13.39
C PRO A 110 5.05 -2.95 -13.19
N LYS A 111 6.27 -2.98 -13.74
CA LYS A 111 7.23 -1.87 -13.60
C LYS A 111 6.72 -0.55 -14.22
N GLU A 112 5.85 -0.63 -15.22
CA GLU A 112 5.32 0.52 -15.95
C GLU A 112 4.41 1.41 -15.10
N ILE A 113 3.73 0.83 -14.12
CA ILE A 113 2.80 1.55 -13.23
C ILE A 113 3.39 1.87 -11.86
N LYS A 114 4.68 1.59 -11.64
CA LYS A 114 5.38 1.84 -10.39
C LYS A 114 6.62 2.71 -10.59
N SER A 115 7.13 3.26 -9.49
CA SER A 115 8.23 4.22 -9.48
C SER A 115 9.56 3.57 -9.89
N PHE A 116 10.42 4.38 -10.53
CA PHE A 116 11.71 3.95 -11.11
C PHE A 116 12.68 3.33 -10.10
N TYR A 117 12.59 3.72 -8.83
CA TYR A 117 13.51 3.30 -7.77
C TYR A 117 13.16 1.93 -7.17
N MET A 118 12.07 1.32 -7.57
CA MET A 118 11.67 0.00 -7.06
C MET A 118 12.50 -1.09 -7.72
N ARG A 119 12.93 -2.07 -6.90
CA ARG A 119 13.76 -3.17 -7.36
C ARG A 119 13.05 -3.99 -8.45
N GLN A 120 13.67 -4.11 -9.62
CA GLN A 120 13.14 -4.96 -10.69
C GLN A 120 13.32 -6.44 -10.34
N ASN A 121 12.27 -7.21 -10.53
CA ASN A 121 12.30 -8.65 -10.40
C ASN A 121 13.06 -9.31 -11.58
N GLU A 122 13.40 -10.57 -11.45
CA GLU A 122 14.19 -11.31 -12.45
C GLU A 122 13.44 -11.54 -13.76
N ASP A 123 12.11 -11.42 -13.74
CA ASP A 123 11.25 -11.52 -14.93
C ASP A 123 11.38 -10.31 -15.88
N GLY A 124 12.02 -9.23 -15.44
CA GLY A 124 12.19 -7.98 -16.18
C GLY A 124 10.89 -7.20 -16.44
N LYS A 125 9.77 -7.65 -15.92
CA LYS A 125 8.42 -7.06 -16.12
C LYS A 125 7.82 -6.48 -14.86
N THR A 126 8.15 -7.05 -13.72
CA THR A 126 7.57 -6.65 -12.43
C THR A 126 8.62 -6.06 -11.50
N VAL A 127 8.16 -5.42 -10.43
CA VAL A 127 9.00 -4.83 -9.38
C VAL A 127 8.62 -5.38 -8.00
N ALA A 128 9.57 -5.39 -7.08
CA ALA A 128 9.39 -5.86 -5.71
C ALA A 128 8.62 -4.82 -4.85
N ALA A 129 7.49 -4.36 -5.36
CA ALA A 129 6.51 -3.56 -4.64
C ALA A 129 5.60 -4.45 -3.81
N ALA A 130 4.99 -3.90 -2.78
CA ALA A 130 3.83 -4.48 -2.12
C ALA A 130 2.99 -3.37 -1.50
N ASP A 131 1.69 -3.39 -1.76
CA ASP A 131 0.73 -2.47 -1.20
C ASP A 131 -0.20 -3.25 -0.26
N MET A 132 -0.43 -2.71 0.95
CA MET A 132 -1.37 -3.27 1.91
C MET A 132 -2.74 -2.67 1.68
N LEU A 133 -3.69 -3.51 1.35
CA LEU A 133 -5.09 -3.16 1.14
C LEU A 133 -5.92 -3.58 2.34
N VAL A 134 -6.85 -2.72 2.77
CA VAL A 134 -7.79 -3.02 3.87
C VAL A 134 -9.24 -2.81 3.43
N PRO A 135 -10.19 -3.57 3.99
CA PRO A 135 -11.61 -3.41 3.70
C PRO A 135 -12.10 -1.97 3.99
N GLY A 136 -12.97 -1.44 3.14
CA GLY A 136 -13.57 -0.12 3.32
C GLY A 136 -12.74 1.07 2.84
N VAL A 137 -11.40 0.94 2.79
CA VAL A 137 -10.50 2.03 2.41
C VAL A 137 -9.73 1.73 1.12
N GLY A 138 -9.30 0.50 0.89
CA GLY A 138 -8.37 0.13 -0.16
C GLY A 138 -6.92 0.23 0.33
N GLU A 139 -6.01 0.79 -0.49
CA GLU A 139 -4.59 0.94 -0.13
C GLU A 139 -4.41 1.77 1.15
N LEU A 140 -3.83 1.18 2.17
CA LEU A 140 -3.44 1.82 3.42
C LEU A 140 -1.93 2.11 3.48
N ILE A 141 -1.13 1.17 2.99
CA ILE A 141 0.33 1.25 2.94
C ILE A 141 0.80 0.90 1.54
N GLY A 142 1.69 1.72 0.99
CA GLY A 142 2.44 1.41 -0.23
C GLY A 142 3.93 1.35 0.05
N GLY A 143 4.62 0.38 -0.52
CA GLY A 143 6.05 0.21 -0.31
C GLY A 143 6.75 -0.66 -1.34
N SER A 144 8.07 -0.75 -1.22
CA SER A 144 8.88 -1.60 -2.08
C SER A 144 10.25 -1.91 -1.47
N GLN A 145 10.86 -2.96 -1.95
CA GLN A 145 12.31 -3.04 -1.92
C GLN A 145 12.88 -2.04 -2.93
N ARG A 146 13.96 -1.35 -2.57
CA ARG A 146 14.60 -0.36 -3.44
C ARG A 146 15.61 -1.04 -4.37
N GLU A 147 15.77 -0.48 -5.57
CA GLU A 147 16.79 -0.96 -6.51
C GLU A 147 18.18 -0.61 -5.99
N GLU A 148 18.94 -1.61 -5.61
CA GLU A 148 20.30 -1.50 -5.13
C GLU A 148 21.36 -1.68 -6.23
N ARG A 149 20.97 -2.20 -7.42
CA ARG A 149 21.87 -2.47 -8.54
C ARG A 149 22.00 -1.23 -9.41
N TYR A 150 23.18 -0.61 -9.39
CA TYR A 150 23.46 0.65 -10.09
C TYR A 150 23.06 0.62 -11.57
N GLU A 151 23.47 -0.40 -12.31
CA GLU A 151 23.24 -0.47 -13.75
C GLU A 151 21.74 -0.62 -14.10
N LEU A 152 20.99 -1.37 -13.29
CA LEU A 152 19.55 -1.54 -13.52
C LEU A 152 18.76 -0.28 -13.16
N LEU A 153 19.15 0.41 -12.08
CA LEU A 153 18.56 1.69 -11.72
C LEU A 153 18.80 2.72 -12.82
N LYS A 154 20.04 2.83 -13.30
CA LYS A 154 20.42 3.74 -14.37
C LYS A 154 19.65 3.45 -15.66
N ALA A 155 19.63 2.19 -16.10
CA ALA A 155 18.91 1.79 -17.29
C ALA A 155 17.41 2.12 -17.21
N ARG A 156 16.80 1.93 -16.03
CA ARG A 156 15.39 2.29 -15.81
C ARG A 156 15.14 3.78 -15.90
N MET A 157 16.04 4.59 -15.35
CA MET A 157 15.94 6.07 -15.43
C MET A 157 16.08 6.55 -16.89
N GLU A 158 17.02 5.97 -17.64
CA GLU A 158 17.21 6.26 -19.05
C GLU A 158 16.00 5.83 -19.90
N GLU A 159 15.42 4.65 -19.64
CA GLU A 159 14.19 4.17 -20.28
C GLU A 159 13.02 5.16 -20.09
N LEU A 160 12.95 5.80 -18.93
CA LEU A 160 11.93 6.80 -18.61
C LEU A 160 12.26 8.23 -19.11
N GLY A 161 13.41 8.41 -19.78
CA GLY A 161 13.85 9.72 -20.26
C GLY A 161 14.25 10.69 -19.15
N MET A 162 14.62 10.18 -17.96
CA MET A 162 15.03 11.02 -16.83
C MET A 162 16.47 11.53 -17.04
N ASP A 163 16.72 12.78 -16.67
CA ASP A 163 18.09 13.30 -16.61
C ASP A 163 18.81 12.78 -15.36
N CYS A 164 19.72 11.82 -15.57
CA CYS A 164 20.49 11.23 -14.48
C CYS A 164 21.42 12.21 -13.77
N THR A 165 21.70 13.39 -14.34
CA THR A 165 22.56 14.42 -13.72
C THR A 165 21.92 15.00 -12.46
N ASP A 166 20.62 15.17 -12.45
CA ASP A 166 19.86 15.65 -11.30
C ASP A 166 19.83 14.64 -10.14
N TYR A 167 20.09 13.36 -10.44
CA TYR A 167 20.04 12.25 -9.50
C TYR A 167 21.44 11.67 -9.17
N THR A 168 22.52 12.37 -9.50
CA THR A 168 23.89 11.89 -9.27
C THR A 168 24.10 11.42 -7.83
N TRP A 169 23.68 12.20 -6.86
CA TRP A 169 23.74 11.88 -5.43
C TRP A 169 22.99 10.57 -5.09
N TYR A 170 21.85 10.32 -5.72
CA TYR A 170 21.05 9.12 -5.50
C TYR A 170 21.71 7.88 -6.14
N MET A 171 22.27 8.07 -7.33
CA MET A 171 23.03 7.05 -8.06
C MET A 171 24.32 6.66 -7.31
N ASP A 172 24.99 7.63 -6.72
CA ASP A 172 26.24 7.42 -5.95
C ASP A 172 26.01 6.53 -4.72
N LEU A 173 24.83 6.54 -4.12
CA LEU A 173 24.47 5.59 -3.06
C LEU A 173 24.49 4.12 -3.53
N ARG A 174 24.48 3.86 -4.82
CA ARG A 174 24.59 2.52 -5.41
C ARG A 174 25.97 2.27 -5.96
N ARG A 175 26.62 3.31 -6.48
CA ARG A 175 27.95 3.22 -7.09
C ARG A 175 29.06 2.96 -6.07
N PHE A 176 28.99 3.58 -4.91
CA PHE A 176 30.04 3.55 -3.89
C PHE A 176 29.75 2.61 -2.71
N GLY A 177 28.79 1.75 -2.82
CA GLY A 177 28.48 0.73 -1.84
C GLY A 177 27.01 0.72 -1.49
N SER A 178 26.27 -0.15 -2.14
CA SER A 178 24.83 -0.31 -1.92
C SER A 178 24.55 -1.32 -0.84
N ALA A 179 23.43 -1.13 -0.11
CA ALA A 179 22.85 -2.13 0.75
C ALA A 179 21.45 -2.47 0.26
N LYS A 180 21.06 -3.74 0.38
CA LYS A 180 19.67 -4.17 0.22
C LYS A 180 18.81 -3.42 1.25
N HIS A 181 17.78 -2.72 0.80
CA HIS A 181 16.89 -1.98 1.69
C HIS A 181 15.48 -1.91 1.12
N ALA A 182 14.52 -1.75 2.00
CA ALA A 182 13.11 -1.64 1.68
C ALA A 182 12.46 -0.57 2.55
N GLY A 183 11.37 -0.01 2.07
CA GLY A 183 10.63 0.99 2.83
C GLY A 183 9.18 1.08 2.39
N TYR A 184 8.38 1.71 3.25
CA TYR A 184 6.97 1.92 3.00
C TYR A 184 6.47 3.26 3.56
N GLY A 185 5.38 3.74 3.01
CA GLY A 185 4.61 4.86 3.52
C GLY A 185 3.22 4.42 3.94
N LEU A 186 2.78 4.87 5.11
CA LEU A 186 1.41 4.69 5.59
C LEU A 186 0.63 5.98 5.37
N GLY A 187 -0.54 5.89 4.73
CA GLY A 187 -1.49 7.00 4.62
C GLY A 187 -2.13 7.29 5.98
N PHE A 188 -1.65 8.32 6.69
CA PHE A 188 -2.14 8.61 8.03
C PHE A 188 -3.64 8.94 8.04
N GLU A 189 -4.08 9.74 7.09
CA GLU A 189 -5.50 10.08 6.94
C GLU A 189 -6.35 8.85 6.62
N ARG A 190 -5.85 7.95 5.77
CA ARG A 190 -6.53 6.68 5.47
C ARG A 190 -6.61 5.77 6.70
N LEU A 191 -5.57 5.77 7.54
CA LEU A 191 -5.61 5.06 8.82
C LEU A 191 -6.70 5.63 9.75
N ILE A 192 -6.81 6.96 9.85
CA ILE A 192 -7.87 7.59 10.64
C ILE A 192 -9.25 7.26 10.08
N MET A 193 -9.45 7.31 8.74
CA MET A 193 -10.70 6.86 8.12
C MET A 193 -11.02 5.41 8.49
N TYR A 194 -10.04 4.53 8.47
CA TYR A 194 -10.20 3.12 8.81
C TYR A 194 -10.58 2.92 10.29
N LEU A 195 -9.95 3.68 11.20
CA LEU A 195 -10.19 3.63 12.64
C LEU A 195 -11.54 4.24 13.06
N THR A 196 -12.06 5.20 12.30
CA THR A 196 -13.26 5.97 12.68
C THR A 196 -14.50 5.59 11.88
N GLY A 197 -14.32 4.96 10.72
CA GLY A 197 -15.42 4.71 9.77
C GLY A 197 -15.88 5.97 9.03
N ILE A 198 -15.17 7.09 9.14
CA ILE A 198 -15.47 8.34 8.41
C ILE A 198 -15.12 8.14 6.94
N PRO A 199 -16.08 8.32 6.00
CA PRO A 199 -15.86 7.97 4.60
C PRO A 199 -15.10 9.01 3.78
N ASN A 200 -15.04 10.27 4.23
CA ASN A 200 -14.42 11.37 3.50
C ASN A 200 -13.10 11.77 4.15
N ILE A 201 -12.02 11.68 3.39
CA ILE A 201 -10.65 12.02 3.85
C ILE A 201 -10.53 13.46 4.36
N ARG A 202 -11.35 14.40 3.87
CA ARG A 202 -11.34 15.79 4.33
C ARG A 202 -11.83 15.95 5.78
N ASP A 203 -12.70 15.04 6.21
CA ASP A 203 -13.34 15.10 7.52
C ASP A 203 -12.45 14.51 8.63
N VAL A 204 -11.35 13.85 8.26
CA VAL A 204 -10.34 13.33 9.21
C VAL A 204 -9.12 14.25 9.33
N LEU A 205 -9.13 15.38 8.65
CA LEU A 205 -8.08 16.41 8.71
C LEU A 205 -8.57 17.61 9.51
N PRO A 206 -7.78 18.12 10.50
CA PRO A 206 -8.13 19.34 11.23
C PRO A 206 -8.23 20.57 10.33
N PHE A 207 -7.39 20.63 9.27
CA PHE A 207 -7.30 21.75 8.33
C PHE A 207 -7.16 21.23 6.89
N PRO A 208 -8.24 20.71 6.27
CA PRO A 208 -8.17 20.17 4.91
C PRO A 208 -7.91 21.28 3.89
N ARG A 209 -6.96 21.05 3.00
CA ARG A 209 -6.69 21.93 1.86
C ARG A 209 -7.46 21.44 0.64
N THR A 210 -8.29 22.32 0.07
CA THR A 210 -9.08 22.02 -1.12
C THR A 210 -8.87 23.09 -2.19
N ALA A 211 -9.15 22.74 -3.44
CA ALA A 211 -9.11 23.74 -4.52
C ALA A 211 -10.10 24.89 -4.20
N GLY A 212 -9.60 26.13 -4.18
CA GLY A 212 -10.38 27.31 -3.82
C GLY A 212 -10.60 27.54 -2.32
N GLY A 213 -10.08 26.67 -1.45
CA GLY A 213 -10.00 26.85 0.00
C GLY A 213 -8.57 27.18 0.44
N PHE A 214 -8.41 27.85 1.59
CA PHE A 214 -7.08 28.15 2.15
C PHE A 214 -6.35 26.89 2.54
#